data_42a3e296f203dd6e0f31283235050009
#
_entry.id   42a3e296f203dd6e0f31283235050009
#
_cell.length_a   1.000
_cell.length_b   1.000
_cell.length_c   1.000
_cell.angle_alpha   90.00
_cell.angle_beta   90.00
_cell.angle_gamma   90.00
#
_symmetry.space_group_name_H-M   'P 1'
#
loop_
_entity.id
_entity.type
_entity.pdbx_description
1 polymer ?
#
loop_
_entity_poly.entity_id
_entity_poly.type
_entity_poly.pdbx_seq_one_letter_code
_entity_poly.pdbx_strand_id
1 'polypeptide(L)'
;MKTTLIYPGIAGYGFNCLSRGMDAGWVSHGLASLSAAAKVEGFEIDLIDLRALQSWDHFREEFRQRDPDVVGLTMMSVDYNPVKRALQIMREVKPDVITIVGGPHVSLALEDSLRLEHVDYLVTGEGEITFPKLLQAIKEGRPPNSKVIPGERPDLDKIPFADRDLFLEEWRKWGYTLNSPEVPFVKELPPPFLTIIAGRGCIYRCSFCKPGEDLIFGRGVRRRSVDNVIQELKELRDKYHFASFMFHDDCLTEDREWVREFCEKYKAEGFTQPFFCQSRADIIARHPDMVELMADAGLRGYFIGFESGNQRVLNFLRKGTTVKQNLEAARICRKYGLVIWANYMLGIPTETKEEVMDTVNMIREIDPDYYSPAFFTPHPGTDLYDYCIEHDLSLITDYDSYRRNPTEPKIKGQDYEFLKWARDYSQKRKFKNRVRRGVKAFWEKYTDPARYARKIRKILGIYQDEQPGHMGTPPLSGQAGAR
;
A
#
# COMPACT_ATOMS: atom_id res chain seq x y z
N MET A 1 -0.33 31.18 6.44
CA MET A 1 -1.18 30.40 5.52
C MET A 1 -1.22 28.98 6.05
N LYS A 2 -2.38 28.59 6.53
CA LYS A 2 -2.65 27.26 7.06
C LYS A 2 -2.94 26.27 5.92
N THR A 3 -2.29 25.16 5.90
CA THR A 3 -2.48 24.14 4.85
C THR A 3 -2.83 22.80 5.47
N THR A 4 -3.97 22.24 5.08
CA THR A 4 -4.43 20.92 5.56
C THR A 4 -4.42 19.92 4.40
N LEU A 5 -3.76 18.78 4.59
CA LEU A 5 -3.86 17.65 3.70
C LEU A 5 -5.07 16.78 4.07
N ILE A 6 -5.71 16.16 3.09
CA ILE A 6 -6.83 15.24 3.32
C ILE A 6 -6.52 13.89 2.69
N TYR A 7 -6.60 12.83 3.50
CA TYR A 7 -6.55 11.46 3.03
C TYR A 7 -7.96 10.88 2.95
N PRO A 8 -8.48 10.60 1.73
CA PRO A 8 -9.86 10.17 1.55
C PRO A 8 -10.14 8.71 1.91
N GLY A 9 -9.23 7.82 1.79
CA GLY A 9 -9.12 6.37 2.03
C GLY A 9 -10.31 5.55 2.58
N ILE A 10 -11.56 6.02 2.44
CA ILE A 10 -12.77 5.38 2.96
C ILE A 10 -13.51 4.52 1.94
N ALA A 11 -13.08 4.52 0.68
CA ALA A 11 -13.72 3.76 -0.38
C ALA A 11 -13.72 2.25 -0.09
N GLY A 12 -14.90 1.67 -0.03
CA GLY A 12 -15.09 0.24 0.26
C GLY A 12 -15.06 -0.16 1.74
N TYR A 13 -14.58 0.70 2.63
CA TYR A 13 -14.50 0.43 4.07
C TYR A 13 -15.42 1.34 4.91
N GLY A 14 -15.75 2.54 4.39
CA GLY A 14 -16.45 3.57 5.12
C GLY A 14 -15.56 4.29 6.14
N PHE A 15 -16.18 5.11 6.96
CA PHE A 15 -15.54 5.79 8.07
C PHE A 15 -15.14 4.82 9.20
N ASN A 16 -14.29 5.30 10.13
CA ASN A 16 -13.83 4.54 11.28
C ASN A 16 -13.24 3.16 10.88
N CYS A 17 -12.38 3.18 9.87
CA CYS A 17 -11.84 1.95 9.28
C CYS A 17 -10.33 1.74 9.47
N LEU A 18 -9.65 2.61 10.21
CA LEU A 18 -8.19 2.64 10.33
C LEU A 18 -7.59 1.33 10.86
N SER A 19 -8.33 0.56 11.67
CA SER A 19 -7.94 -0.75 12.18
C SER A 19 -8.64 -1.93 11.46
N ARG A 20 -9.43 -1.67 10.42
CA ARG A 20 -10.25 -2.70 9.75
C ARG A 20 -9.54 -3.35 8.57
N GLY A 21 -8.37 -3.92 8.82
CA GLY A 21 -7.62 -4.64 7.79
C GLY A 21 -6.41 -3.88 7.26
N MET A 22 -5.61 -4.58 6.50
CA MET A 22 -4.28 -4.14 6.08
C MET A 22 -4.32 -2.86 5.26
N ASP A 23 -5.19 -2.80 4.25
CA ASP A 23 -5.23 -1.66 3.32
C ASP A 23 -5.70 -0.36 3.97
N ALA A 24 -6.47 -0.45 5.04
CA ALA A 24 -6.97 0.71 5.77
C ALA A 24 -5.96 1.30 6.76
N GLY A 25 -4.86 0.59 7.05
CA GLY A 25 -3.89 0.99 8.08
C GLY A 25 -2.61 1.64 7.55
N TRP A 26 -2.44 1.76 6.23
CA TRP A 26 -1.20 2.32 5.67
C TRP A 26 -1.10 3.83 5.79
N VAL A 27 0.10 4.32 6.10
CA VAL A 27 0.48 5.72 5.90
C VAL A 27 0.53 5.98 4.39
N SER A 28 -0.08 7.07 3.92
CA SER A 28 0.08 7.50 2.53
C SER A 28 1.47 8.12 2.35
N HIS A 29 2.36 7.40 1.71
CA HIS A 29 3.70 7.91 1.40
C HIS A 29 3.66 9.19 0.57
N GLY A 30 2.72 9.31 -0.38
CA GLY A 30 2.57 10.52 -1.19
C GLY A 30 2.29 11.74 -0.33
N LEU A 31 1.28 11.69 0.56
CA LEU A 31 0.97 12.83 1.45
C LEU A 31 2.08 13.09 2.47
N ALA A 32 2.69 12.03 3.01
CA ALA A 32 3.80 12.19 3.94
C ALA A 32 5.03 12.83 3.26
N SER A 33 5.31 12.52 2.00
CA SER A 33 6.38 13.15 1.22
C SER A 33 6.06 14.62 0.89
N LEU A 34 4.81 14.92 0.53
CA LEU A 34 4.38 16.31 0.31
C LEU A 34 4.49 17.15 1.57
N SER A 35 4.07 16.60 2.72
CA SER A 35 4.21 17.25 4.02
C SER A 35 5.67 17.55 4.34
N ALA A 36 6.55 16.55 4.20
CA ALA A 36 7.98 16.72 4.45
C ALA A 36 8.59 17.81 3.57
N ALA A 37 8.30 17.78 2.27
CA ALA A 37 8.80 18.77 1.31
C ALA A 37 8.29 20.20 1.63
N ALA A 38 7.01 20.36 1.97
CA ALA A 38 6.44 21.65 2.31
C ALA A 38 6.94 22.18 3.66
N LYS A 39 7.14 21.32 4.66
CA LYS A 39 7.67 21.72 5.97
C LYS A 39 9.12 22.21 5.88
N VAL A 40 9.96 21.65 5.01
CA VAL A 40 11.33 22.14 4.76
C VAL A 40 11.31 23.58 4.21
N GLU A 41 10.30 23.92 3.41
CA GLU A 41 10.09 25.27 2.87
C GLU A 41 9.36 26.22 3.87
N GLY A 42 9.16 25.77 5.12
CA GLY A 42 8.60 26.59 6.20
C GLY A 42 7.07 26.68 6.22
N PHE A 43 6.37 25.76 5.56
CA PHE A 43 4.91 25.67 5.64
C PHE A 43 4.46 24.82 6.83
N GLU A 44 3.40 25.26 7.48
CA GLU A 44 2.68 24.46 8.48
C GLU A 44 1.70 23.53 7.76
N ILE A 45 1.88 22.23 7.94
CA ILE A 45 1.06 21.21 7.29
C ILE A 45 0.45 20.31 8.37
N ASP A 46 -0.86 20.17 8.34
CA ASP A 46 -1.60 19.20 9.14
C ASP A 46 -2.43 18.24 8.25
N LEU A 47 -3.13 17.27 8.86
CA LEU A 47 -3.87 16.22 8.16
C LEU A 47 -5.28 16.07 8.74
N ILE A 48 -6.24 15.84 7.85
CA ILE A 48 -7.51 15.17 8.17
C ILE A 48 -7.51 13.80 7.48
N ASP A 49 -7.54 12.74 8.27
CA ASP A 49 -7.64 11.37 7.76
C ASP A 49 -9.09 10.88 7.91
N LEU A 50 -9.82 10.79 6.79
CA LEU A 50 -11.23 10.39 6.81
C LEU A 50 -11.43 8.99 7.40
N ARG A 51 -10.43 8.12 7.34
CA ARG A 51 -10.50 6.76 7.93
C ARG A 51 -10.65 6.77 9.44
N ALA A 52 -10.16 7.83 10.11
CA ALA A 52 -10.25 8.00 11.56
C ALA A 52 -11.57 8.64 11.99
N LEU A 53 -12.28 9.31 11.09
CA LEU A 53 -13.52 10.00 11.38
C LEU A 53 -14.72 9.04 11.37
N GLN A 54 -15.89 9.52 11.82
CA GLN A 54 -17.09 8.70 11.97
C GLN A 54 -18.13 8.94 10.86
N SER A 55 -18.13 10.13 10.24
CA SER A 55 -19.13 10.54 9.25
C SER A 55 -18.68 11.78 8.47
N TRP A 56 -19.45 12.13 7.44
CA TRP A 56 -19.30 13.40 6.72
C TRP A 56 -19.59 14.63 7.59
N ASP A 57 -20.50 14.54 8.57
CA ASP A 57 -20.77 15.63 9.51
C ASP A 57 -19.59 15.84 10.45
N HIS A 58 -18.93 14.75 10.87
CA HIS A 58 -17.70 14.84 11.65
C HIS A 58 -16.57 15.48 10.84
N PHE A 59 -16.44 15.13 9.54
CA PHE A 59 -15.48 15.79 8.64
C PHE A 59 -15.78 17.29 8.50
N ARG A 60 -17.07 17.67 8.34
CA ARG A 60 -17.50 19.08 8.27
C ARG A 60 -17.06 19.88 9.48
N GLU A 61 -17.22 19.30 10.66
CA GLU A 61 -16.85 19.96 11.93
C GLU A 61 -15.33 20.07 12.08
N GLU A 62 -14.58 19.00 11.84
CA GLU A 62 -13.11 19.01 11.85
C GLU A 62 -12.55 20.04 10.86
N PHE A 63 -13.10 20.11 9.68
CA PHE A 63 -12.68 21.08 8.67
C PHE A 63 -12.96 22.52 9.12
N ARG A 64 -14.14 22.78 9.69
CA ARG A 64 -14.51 24.10 10.23
C ARG A 64 -13.56 24.53 11.36
N GLN A 65 -13.22 23.63 12.28
CA GLN A 65 -12.34 23.93 13.41
C GLN A 65 -10.90 24.20 12.97
N ARG A 66 -10.43 23.52 11.93
CA ARG A 66 -9.09 23.74 11.39
C ARG A 66 -8.97 25.01 10.60
N ASP A 67 -10.03 25.43 9.94
CA ASP A 67 -10.11 26.66 9.13
C ASP A 67 -8.89 26.88 8.21
N PRO A 68 -8.55 25.93 7.29
CA PRO A 68 -7.38 26.07 6.44
C PRO A 68 -7.58 27.09 5.33
N ASP A 69 -6.48 27.75 4.93
CA ASP A 69 -6.45 28.63 3.74
C ASP A 69 -6.34 27.80 2.45
N VAL A 70 -5.56 26.72 2.52
CA VAL A 70 -5.31 25.81 1.38
C VAL A 70 -5.52 24.37 1.83
N VAL A 71 -6.11 23.57 0.94
CA VAL A 71 -6.31 22.14 1.15
C VAL A 71 -5.69 21.34 0.01
N GLY A 72 -4.91 20.32 0.36
CA GLY A 72 -4.37 19.33 -0.58
C GLY A 72 -5.04 17.97 -0.42
N LEU A 73 -5.54 17.39 -1.50
CA LEU A 73 -6.15 16.05 -1.49
C LEU A 73 -5.37 15.10 -2.42
N THR A 74 -5.18 13.87 -1.98
CA THR A 74 -4.74 12.79 -2.89
C THR A 74 -5.95 12.03 -3.41
N MET A 75 -5.89 11.55 -4.66
CA MET A 75 -7.00 10.82 -5.28
C MET A 75 -6.49 9.62 -6.08
N MET A 76 -6.89 8.42 -5.67
CA MET A 76 -6.89 7.22 -6.50
C MET A 76 -8.26 7.08 -7.17
N SER A 77 -8.40 6.22 -8.19
CA SER A 77 -9.70 6.01 -8.87
C SER A 77 -10.80 5.58 -7.91
N VAL A 78 -10.46 4.78 -6.90
CA VAL A 78 -11.41 4.37 -5.83
C VAL A 78 -11.86 5.53 -4.95
N ASP A 79 -11.07 6.60 -4.87
CA ASP A 79 -11.32 7.75 -3.99
C ASP A 79 -12.07 8.90 -4.69
N TYR A 80 -12.43 8.75 -5.96
CA TYR A 80 -13.05 9.82 -6.76
C TYR A 80 -14.32 10.41 -6.07
N ASN A 81 -15.26 9.55 -5.70
CA ASN A 81 -16.50 10.00 -5.07
C ASN A 81 -16.29 10.53 -3.63
N PRO A 82 -15.48 9.91 -2.76
CA PRO A 82 -15.06 10.53 -1.50
C PRO A 82 -14.43 11.91 -1.66
N VAL A 83 -13.52 12.09 -2.63
CA VAL A 83 -12.90 13.39 -2.91
C VAL A 83 -13.93 14.40 -3.39
N LYS A 84 -14.79 14.04 -4.35
CA LYS A 84 -15.89 14.88 -4.83
C LYS A 84 -16.79 15.37 -3.68
N ARG A 85 -17.16 14.47 -2.77
CA ARG A 85 -17.99 14.82 -1.60
C ARG A 85 -17.26 15.72 -0.60
N ALA A 86 -15.97 15.46 -0.35
CA ALA A 86 -15.15 16.30 0.51
C ALA A 86 -15.03 17.73 -0.05
N LEU A 87 -14.75 17.88 -1.34
CA LEU A 87 -14.68 19.18 -2.04
C LEU A 87 -15.98 19.98 -1.88
N GLN A 88 -17.13 19.34 -2.07
CA GLN A 88 -18.44 19.96 -1.88
C GLN A 88 -18.59 20.51 -0.44
N ILE A 89 -18.33 19.67 0.57
CA ILE A 89 -18.47 20.06 1.98
C ILE A 89 -17.51 21.21 2.33
N MET A 90 -16.28 21.16 1.87
CA MET A 90 -15.30 22.21 2.12
C MET A 90 -15.75 23.56 1.55
N ARG A 91 -16.26 23.56 0.30
CA ARG A 91 -16.76 24.79 -0.34
C ARG A 91 -18.03 25.33 0.34
N GLU A 92 -18.89 24.46 0.87
CA GLU A 92 -20.06 24.85 1.69
C GLU A 92 -19.64 25.51 3.01
N VAL A 93 -18.56 25.02 3.64
CA VAL A 93 -18.08 25.53 4.94
C VAL A 93 -17.23 26.80 4.78
N LYS A 94 -16.34 26.82 3.80
CA LYS A 94 -15.41 27.93 3.50
C LYS A 94 -15.36 28.18 2.00
N PRO A 95 -16.19 29.12 1.48
CA PRO A 95 -16.31 29.37 0.05
C PRO A 95 -15.03 29.80 -0.66
N ASP A 96 -14.07 30.40 0.06
CA ASP A 96 -12.80 30.94 -0.44
C ASP A 96 -11.60 30.01 -0.21
N VAL A 97 -11.79 28.81 0.34
CA VAL A 97 -10.71 27.86 0.51
C VAL A 97 -10.10 27.46 -0.84
N ILE A 98 -8.79 27.49 -0.94
CA ILE A 98 -8.07 27.05 -2.15
C ILE A 98 -7.87 25.53 -2.11
N THR A 99 -8.27 24.84 -3.18
CA THR A 99 -8.27 23.38 -3.24
C THR A 99 -7.30 22.87 -4.31
N ILE A 100 -6.42 21.97 -3.90
CA ILE A 100 -5.40 21.33 -4.75
C ILE A 100 -5.66 19.83 -4.72
N VAL A 101 -5.93 19.21 -5.87
CA VAL A 101 -6.11 17.76 -5.97
C VAL A 101 -4.98 17.16 -6.79
N GLY A 102 -4.35 16.14 -6.25
CA GLY A 102 -3.29 15.38 -6.91
C GLY A 102 -3.49 13.88 -6.75
N GLY A 103 -2.43 13.11 -6.98
CA GLY A 103 -2.43 11.66 -6.84
C GLY A 103 -2.64 10.92 -8.16
N PRO A 104 -2.60 9.58 -8.14
CA PRO A 104 -2.57 8.76 -9.35
C PRO A 104 -3.73 9.02 -10.31
N HIS A 105 -4.96 9.16 -9.80
CA HIS A 105 -6.13 9.33 -10.68
C HIS A 105 -6.04 10.61 -11.52
N VAL A 106 -5.54 11.71 -10.97
CA VAL A 106 -5.39 12.98 -11.71
C VAL A 106 -4.47 12.80 -12.92
N SER A 107 -3.44 11.97 -12.80
CA SER A 107 -2.51 11.67 -13.91
C SER A 107 -3.09 10.67 -14.92
N LEU A 108 -3.90 9.71 -14.45
CA LEU A 108 -4.44 8.61 -15.25
C LEU A 108 -5.73 8.97 -15.98
N ALA A 109 -6.56 9.85 -15.41
CA ALA A 109 -7.87 10.25 -15.89
C ALA A 109 -8.05 11.77 -15.72
N LEU A 110 -7.19 12.54 -16.36
CA LEU A 110 -7.17 14.00 -16.23
C LEU A 110 -8.49 14.64 -16.67
N GLU A 111 -9.11 14.16 -17.75
CA GLU A 111 -10.38 14.71 -18.23
C GLU A 111 -11.52 14.52 -17.22
N ASP A 112 -11.57 13.38 -16.53
CA ASP A 112 -12.54 13.17 -15.48
C ASP A 112 -12.25 14.05 -14.26
N SER A 113 -10.97 14.22 -13.94
CA SER A 113 -10.54 15.11 -12.85
C SER A 113 -10.87 16.59 -13.15
N LEU A 114 -10.83 17.00 -14.40
CA LEU A 114 -11.23 18.35 -14.83
C LEU A 114 -12.74 18.62 -14.65
N ARG A 115 -13.57 17.57 -14.63
CA ARG A 115 -15.02 17.67 -14.38
C ARG A 115 -15.37 17.80 -12.90
N LEU A 116 -14.39 17.63 -12.00
CA LEU A 116 -14.61 17.87 -10.58
C LEU A 116 -14.91 19.36 -10.34
N GLU A 117 -16.03 19.61 -9.68
CA GLU A 117 -16.38 20.94 -9.18
C GLU A 117 -15.57 21.28 -7.94
N HIS A 118 -15.40 22.57 -7.66
CA HIS A 118 -14.72 23.07 -6.46
C HIS A 118 -13.23 22.72 -6.37
N VAL A 119 -12.57 22.48 -7.51
CA VAL A 119 -11.12 22.27 -7.59
C VAL A 119 -10.48 23.48 -8.26
N ASP A 120 -9.53 24.10 -7.56
CA ASP A 120 -8.78 25.24 -8.08
C ASP A 120 -7.56 24.75 -8.89
N TYR A 121 -6.84 23.75 -8.37
CA TYR A 121 -5.64 23.18 -9.02
C TYR A 121 -5.65 21.66 -9.05
N LEU A 122 -5.22 21.10 -10.18
CA LEU A 122 -4.97 19.68 -10.41
C LEU A 122 -3.47 19.46 -10.63
N VAL A 123 -2.82 18.69 -9.78
CA VAL A 123 -1.38 18.38 -9.92
C VAL A 123 -1.22 16.97 -10.48
N THR A 124 -0.63 16.85 -11.68
CA THR A 124 -0.32 15.56 -12.31
C THR A 124 1.09 15.11 -11.95
N GLY A 125 1.37 13.81 -12.00
CA GLY A 125 2.70 13.26 -11.67
C GLY A 125 3.08 13.41 -10.21
N GLU A 126 4.34 13.77 -9.95
CA GLU A 126 4.92 13.85 -8.61
C GLU A 126 4.86 15.28 -8.06
N GLY A 127 4.48 15.42 -6.80
CA GLY A 127 4.15 16.71 -6.22
C GLY A 127 5.22 17.33 -5.29
N GLU A 128 6.28 16.62 -4.92
CA GLU A 128 7.20 17.04 -3.86
C GLU A 128 7.93 18.36 -4.14
N ILE A 129 8.20 18.65 -5.41
CA ILE A 129 8.76 19.95 -5.82
C ILE A 129 7.63 20.94 -6.12
N THR A 130 6.60 20.49 -6.81
CA THR A 130 5.54 21.34 -7.36
C THR A 130 4.61 21.86 -6.27
N PHE A 131 4.25 21.04 -5.27
CA PHE A 131 3.32 21.44 -4.21
C PHE A 131 3.85 22.60 -3.36
N PRO A 132 5.10 22.55 -2.80
CA PRO A 132 5.65 23.70 -2.08
C PRO A 132 5.77 24.96 -2.93
N LYS A 133 6.16 24.86 -4.22
CA LYS A 133 6.21 25.99 -5.14
C LYS A 133 4.83 26.61 -5.37
N LEU A 134 3.79 25.78 -5.50
CA LEU A 134 2.41 26.24 -5.63
C LEU A 134 1.92 26.94 -4.37
N LEU A 135 2.21 26.39 -3.18
CA LEU A 135 1.91 27.02 -1.91
C LEU A 135 2.60 28.39 -1.77
N GLN A 136 3.85 28.51 -2.19
CA GLN A 136 4.60 29.75 -2.17
C GLN A 136 4.00 30.78 -3.10
N ALA A 137 3.64 30.41 -4.30
CA ALA A 137 2.99 31.28 -5.28
C ALA A 137 1.63 31.80 -4.78
N ILE A 138 0.84 30.94 -4.16
CA ILE A 138 -0.45 31.31 -3.53
C ILE A 138 -0.21 32.31 -2.38
N LYS A 139 0.75 32.03 -1.50
CA LYS A 139 1.11 32.88 -0.36
C LYS A 139 1.55 34.28 -0.79
N GLU A 140 2.23 34.38 -1.92
CA GLU A 140 2.71 35.63 -2.51
C GLU A 140 1.65 36.39 -3.31
N GLY A 141 0.42 35.84 -3.44
CA GLY A 141 -0.63 36.43 -4.27
C GLY A 141 -0.37 36.37 -5.78
N ARG A 142 0.47 35.44 -6.21
CA ARG A 142 0.86 35.22 -7.61
C ARG A 142 0.55 33.78 -8.06
N PRO A 143 -0.66 33.27 -7.83
CA PRO A 143 -1.00 31.89 -8.19
C PRO A 143 -0.96 31.69 -9.70
N PRO A 144 -0.65 30.47 -10.18
CA PRO A 144 -0.69 30.16 -11.62
C PRO A 144 -2.10 30.34 -12.19
N ASN A 145 -2.17 30.78 -13.45
CA ASN A 145 -3.45 30.88 -14.16
C ASN A 145 -3.97 29.52 -14.67
N SER A 146 -3.10 28.51 -14.79
CA SER A 146 -3.48 27.18 -15.24
C SER A 146 -4.10 26.37 -14.11
N LYS A 147 -5.25 25.74 -14.36
CA LYS A 147 -5.86 24.79 -13.43
C LYS A 147 -5.04 23.49 -13.33
N VAL A 148 -4.37 23.08 -14.41
CA VAL A 148 -3.52 21.86 -14.43
C VAL A 148 -2.07 22.26 -14.29
N ILE A 149 -1.43 21.74 -13.27
CA ILE A 149 -0.03 21.98 -12.94
C ILE A 149 0.75 20.67 -13.11
N PRO A 150 1.67 20.57 -14.06
CA PRO A 150 2.53 19.40 -14.19
C PRO A 150 3.47 19.26 -13.00
N GLY A 151 3.55 18.07 -12.43
CA GLY A 151 4.47 17.74 -11.37
C GLY A 151 5.92 17.63 -11.88
N GLU A 152 6.85 18.21 -11.13
CA GLU A 152 8.27 18.10 -11.40
C GLU A 152 8.82 16.84 -10.72
N ARG A 153 9.60 16.04 -11.47
CA ARG A 153 10.21 14.83 -10.93
C ARG A 153 11.40 15.16 -10.05
N PRO A 154 11.39 14.78 -8.76
CA PRO A 154 12.52 15.03 -7.89
C PRO A 154 13.66 14.04 -8.12
N ASP A 155 14.86 14.43 -7.74
CA ASP A 155 15.94 13.53 -7.38
C ASP A 155 15.55 12.89 -6.03
N LEU A 156 15.37 11.56 -6.00
CA LEU A 156 14.84 10.86 -4.84
C LEU A 156 15.76 10.88 -3.62
N ASP A 157 17.08 11.08 -3.82
CA ASP A 157 18.03 11.21 -2.73
C ASP A 157 18.06 12.63 -2.12
N LYS A 158 17.47 13.61 -2.79
CA LYS A 158 17.47 15.01 -2.34
C LYS A 158 16.18 15.46 -1.70
N ILE A 159 15.10 14.67 -1.82
CA ILE A 159 13.84 14.99 -1.11
C ILE A 159 13.94 14.54 0.34
N PRO A 160 13.30 15.26 1.27
CA PRO A 160 13.26 14.86 2.67
C PRO A 160 12.53 13.52 2.84
N PHE A 161 12.90 12.77 3.88
CA PHE A 161 12.19 11.54 4.21
C PHE A 161 10.73 11.80 4.55
N ALA A 162 9.88 10.83 4.23
CA ALA A 162 8.44 10.95 4.41
C ALA A 162 8.07 11.29 5.86
N ASP A 163 7.27 12.33 6.05
CA ASP A 163 6.77 12.80 7.36
C ASP A 163 5.67 11.88 7.89
N ARG A 164 6.07 10.82 8.57
CA ARG A 164 5.13 9.87 9.16
C ARG A 164 4.37 10.44 10.35
N ASP A 165 4.94 11.45 11.04
CA ASP A 165 4.29 12.12 12.16
C ASP A 165 3.01 12.82 11.73
N LEU A 166 2.91 13.30 10.51
CA LEU A 166 1.67 13.84 9.93
C LEU A 166 0.47 12.92 10.20
N PHE A 167 0.65 11.61 9.99
CA PHE A 167 -0.39 10.60 10.21
C PHE A 167 -0.49 10.19 11.67
N LEU A 168 0.64 10.00 12.35
CA LEU A 168 0.65 9.52 13.72
C LEU A 168 0.09 10.54 14.71
N GLU A 169 0.31 11.82 14.48
CA GLU A 169 -0.28 12.90 15.28
C GLU A 169 -1.80 12.96 15.08
N GLU A 170 -2.26 12.84 13.85
CA GLU A 170 -3.68 12.79 13.55
C GLU A 170 -4.34 11.55 14.17
N TRP A 171 -3.74 10.37 14.00
CA TRP A 171 -4.27 9.13 14.54
C TRP A 171 -4.36 9.12 16.06
N ARG A 172 -3.37 9.70 16.76
CA ARG A 172 -3.40 9.81 18.25
C ARG A 172 -4.60 10.56 18.76
N LYS A 173 -5.11 11.58 18.05
CA LYS A 173 -6.33 12.31 18.44
C LYS A 173 -7.54 11.38 18.53
N TRP A 174 -7.55 10.32 17.74
CA TRP A 174 -8.63 9.33 17.65
C TRP A 174 -8.34 8.03 18.38
N GLY A 175 -7.27 7.97 19.17
CA GLY A 175 -6.90 6.79 19.94
C GLY A 175 -6.16 5.70 19.15
N TYR A 176 -5.69 5.99 17.93
CA TYR A 176 -4.91 5.07 17.12
C TYR A 176 -3.40 5.29 17.30
N THR A 177 -2.63 4.25 17.07
CA THR A 177 -1.17 4.24 17.15
C THR A 177 -0.56 3.56 15.92
N LEU A 178 0.77 3.58 15.80
CA LEU A 178 1.49 2.82 14.77
C LEU A 178 1.21 1.30 14.82
N ASN A 179 0.75 0.78 15.96
CA ASN A 179 0.39 -0.63 16.16
C ASN A 179 -1.09 -0.92 15.89
N SER A 180 -1.92 0.09 15.63
CA SER A 180 -3.36 -0.09 15.43
C SER A 180 -3.74 -0.83 14.17
N PRO A 181 -3.01 -0.70 13.03
CA PRO A 181 -3.32 -1.47 11.84
C PRO A 181 -3.08 -2.97 12.05
N GLU A 182 -4.13 -3.77 11.88
CA GLU A 182 -4.01 -5.22 11.90
C GLU A 182 -3.47 -5.74 10.57
N VAL A 183 -2.29 -6.35 10.62
CA VAL A 183 -1.71 -7.03 9.45
C VAL A 183 -1.79 -8.56 9.62
N PRO A 184 -2.19 -9.32 8.60
CA PRO A 184 -2.39 -10.76 8.73
C PRO A 184 -1.09 -11.55 8.94
N PHE A 185 0.06 -10.93 8.66
CA PHE A 185 1.41 -11.52 8.79
C PHE A 185 2.16 -11.06 10.05
N VAL A 186 1.43 -10.71 11.13
CA VAL A 186 2.03 -10.28 12.42
C VAL A 186 3.06 -11.28 12.97
N LYS A 187 2.90 -12.56 12.65
CA LYS A 187 3.87 -13.60 13.06
C LYS A 187 5.24 -13.39 12.43
N GLU A 188 5.28 -12.97 11.17
CA GLU A 188 6.47 -12.80 10.36
C GLU A 188 7.03 -11.38 10.44
N LEU A 189 6.12 -10.40 10.54
CA LEU A 189 6.44 -8.98 10.68
C LEU A 189 5.74 -8.40 11.91
N PRO A 190 6.37 -8.51 13.10
CA PRO A 190 5.80 -8.00 14.34
C PRO A 190 5.68 -6.48 14.36
N PRO A 191 4.69 -5.92 15.05
CA PRO A 191 4.57 -4.49 15.27
C PRO A 191 5.61 -3.99 16.30
N PRO A 192 6.00 -2.70 16.27
CA PRO A 192 5.60 -1.66 15.35
C PRO A 192 6.08 -1.94 13.93
N PHE A 193 5.16 -1.81 12.97
CA PHE A 193 5.39 -2.13 11.57
C PHE A 193 5.41 -0.85 10.74
N LEU A 194 6.42 -0.70 9.88
CA LEU A 194 6.57 0.45 8.99
C LEU A 194 6.59 0.04 7.51
N THR A 195 6.37 1.02 6.67
CA THR A 195 6.57 0.89 5.22
C THR A 195 7.59 1.90 4.72
N ILE A 196 8.34 1.53 3.68
CA ILE A 196 9.35 2.35 3.05
C ILE A 196 9.27 2.20 1.52
N ILE A 197 9.69 3.22 0.79
CA ILE A 197 9.81 3.20 -0.67
C ILE A 197 11.26 3.52 -1.02
N ALA A 198 11.92 2.59 -1.71
CA ALA A 198 13.29 2.75 -2.19
C ALA A 198 13.36 3.25 -3.63
N GLY A 199 12.28 3.11 -4.41
CA GLY A 199 12.24 3.55 -5.80
C GLY A 199 10.82 3.80 -6.30
N ARG A 200 10.71 4.37 -7.48
CA ARG A 200 9.46 4.68 -8.17
C ARG A 200 9.54 4.25 -9.62
N GLY A 201 8.44 3.69 -10.12
CA GLY A 201 8.33 3.19 -11.48
C GLY A 201 8.69 1.72 -11.61
N CYS A 202 8.43 1.16 -12.80
CA CYS A 202 8.64 -0.24 -13.13
C CYS A 202 9.07 -0.37 -14.60
N ILE A 203 10.06 -1.24 -14.89
CA ILE A 203 10.56 -1.45 -16.25
C ILE A 203 9.65 -2.34 -17.10
N TYR A 204 8.73 -3.08 -16.45
CA TYR A 204 7.89 -4.06 -17.12
C TYR A 204 6.69 -3.41 -17.84
N ARG A 205 6.12 -4.15 -18.80
CA ARG A 205 5.09 -3.66 -19.72
C ARG A 205 3.74 -4.33 -19.55
N CYS A 206 3.40 -4.74 -18.33
CA CYS A 206 2.13 -5.40 -18.05
C CYS A 206 0.95 -4.54 -18.49
N SER A 207 0.05 -5.08 -19.31
CA SER A 207 -1.03 -4.33 -19.97
C SER A 207 -2.10 -3.80 -19.00
N PHE A 208 -2.17 -4.36 -17.80
CA PHE A 208 -3.07 -3.90 -16.73
C PHE A 208 -2.47 -2.80 -15.83
N CYS A 209 -1.18 -2.44 -16.03
CA CYS A 209 -0.48 -1.37 -15.31
C CYS A 209 -0.01 -0.24 -16.24
N LYS A 210 0.38 -0.59 -17.47
CA LYS A 210 0.98 0.35 -18.42
C LYS A 210 -0.01 0.79 -19.50
N PRO A 211 0.11 2.04 -19.98
CA PRO A 211 1.13 3.04 -19.67
C PRO A 211 0.89 3.82 -18.36
N GLY A 212 -0.17 3.54 -17.62
CA GLY A 212 -0.60 4.35 -16.46
C GLY A 212 0.51 4.69 -15.48
N GLU A 213 1.32 3.73 -15.10
CA GLU A 213 2.44 3.99 -14.19
C GLU A 213 3.49 4.95 -14.81
N ASP A 214 3.72 4.86 -16.13
CA ASP A 214 4.62 5.78 -16.84
C ASP A 214 4.07 7.23 -16.88
N LEU A 215 2.74 7.41 -16.83
CA LEU A 215 2.13 8.73 -16.75
C LEU A 215 2.39 9.40 -15.40
N ILE A 216 2.50 8.62 -14.34
CA ILE A 216 2.76 9.13 -12.99
C ILE A 216 4.25 9.36 -12.78
N PHE A 217 5.08 8.32 -12.96
CA PHE A 217 6.49 8.32 -12.57
C PHE A 217 7.47 8.50 -13.74
N GLY A 218 6.99 8.42 -15.00
CA GLY A 218 7.81 8.36 -16.20
C GLY A 218 8.29 6.95 -16.50
N ARG A 219 8.95 6.79 -17.64
CA ARG A 219 9.48 5.50 -18.08
C ARG A 219 10.68 5.06 -17.26
N GLY A 220 10.73 3.77 -16.94
CA GLY A 220 11.84 3.15 -16.20
C GLY A 220 11.66 3.21 -14.69
N VAL A 221 12.73 2.92 -13.97
CA VAL A 221 12.79 2.99 -12.50
C VAL A 221 13.75 4.09 -12.10
N ARG A 222 13.35 4.90 -11.15
CA ARG A 222 14.23 5.83 -10.42
C ARG A 222 14.37 5.31 -9.00
N ARG A 223 15.59 5.12 -8.56
CA ARG A 223 15.88 4.49 -7.29
C ARG A 223 16.70 5.43 -6.40
N ARG A 224 16.41 5.39 -5.11
CA ARG A 224 17.24 6.00 -4.08
C ARG A 224 18.54 5.22 -3.95
N SER A 225 19.63 5.87 -3.60
CA SER A 225 20.84 5.18 -3.21
C SER A 225 20.60 4.31 -1.98
N VAL A 226 21.36 3.24 -1.86
CA VAL A 226 21.28 2.37 -0.68
C VAL A 226 21.61 3.16 0.59
N ASP A 227 22.59 4.07 0.54
CA ASP A 227 22.97 4.92 1.68
C ASP A 227 21.79 5.78 2.15
N ASN A 228 21.04 6.37 1.22
CA ASN A 228 19.86 7.18 1.55
C ASN A 228 18.77 6.33 2.22
N VAL A 229 18.52 5.11 1.73
CA VAL A 229 17.54 4.18 2.34
C VAL A 229 18.01 3.71 3.73
N ILE A 230 19.27 3.37 3.89
CA ILE A 230 19.84 2.97 5.19
C ILE A 230 19.78 4.13 6.19
N GLN A 231 20.02 5.36 5.75
CA GLN A 231 19.91 6.53 6.61
C GLN A 231 18.48 6.73 7.10
N GLU A 232 17.46 6.61 6.22
CA GLU A 232 16.07 6.66 6.64
C GLU A 232 15.73 5.55 7.65
N LEU A 233 16.19 4.32 7.41
CA LEU A 233 15.97 3.21 8.35
C LEU A 233 16.61 3.47 9.72
N LYS A 234 17.78 4.12 9.79
CA LYS A 234 18.39 4.52 11.07
C LYS A 234 17.52 5.53 11.81
N GLU A 235 17.08 6.59 11.13
CA GLU A 235 16.19 7.59 11.72
C GLU A 235 14.86 7.00 12.19
N LEU A 236 14.28 6.10 11.41
CA LEU A 236 13.05 5.39 11.77
C LEU A 236 13.25 4.47 12.98
N ARG A 237 14.40 3.75 13.05
CA ARG A 237 14.75 2.91 14.18
C ARG A 237 14.87 3.74 15.46
N ASP A 238 15.57 4.85 15.40
CA ASP A 238 15.84 5.70 16.55
C ASP A 238 14.56 6.42 17.04
N LYS A 239 13.68 6.81 16.10
CA LYS A 239 12.47 7.56 16.40
C LYS A 239 11.27 6.68 16.79
N TYR A 240 11.02 5.59 16.04
CA TYR A 240 9.80 4.79 16.18
C TYR A 240 10.06 3.41 16.78
N HIS A 241 11.32 3.01 16.96
CA HIS A 241 11.70 1.69 17.50
C HIS A 241 10.96 0.54 16.80
N PHE A 242 10.87 0.62 15.45
CA PHE A 242 10.11 -0.35 14.68
C PHE A 242 10.69 -1.76 14.81
N ALA A 243 9.80 -2.76 14.83
CA ALA A 243 10.18 -4.16 14.94
C ALA A 243 10.26 -4.85 13.57
N SER A 244 9.59 -4.33 12.56
CA SER A 244 9.59 -4.86 11.20
C SER A 244 9.17 -3.82 10.17
N PHE A 245 9.43 -4.09 8.89
CA PHE A 245 9.03 -3.18 7.82
C PHE A 245 8.76 -3.90 6.49
N MET A 246 8.21 -3.16 5.53
CA MET A 246 7.98 -3.63 4.18
C MET A 246 8.38 -2.57 3.16
N PHE A 247 9.05 -3.00 2.09
CA PHE A 247 9.22 -2.18 0.90
C PHE A 247 7.92 -2.17 0.08
N HIS A 248 7.42 -0.99 -0.24
CA HIS A 248 6.24 -0.78 -1.07
C HIS A 248 6.57 -0.46 -2.54
N ASP A 249 7.78 -0.73 -2.94
CA ASP A 249 8.22 -0.61 -4.35
C ASP A 249 7.43 -1.56 -5.24
N ASP A 250 7.12 -1.15 -6.47
CA ASP A 250 6.41 -2.00 -7.44
C ASP A 250 7.18 -3.27 -7.79
N CYS A 251 8.50 -3.19 -7.82
CA CYS A 251 9.40 -4.34 -7.95
C CYS A 251 10.78 -4.01 -7.39
N LEU A 252 11.04 -4.31 -6.12
CA LEU A 252 12.34 -4.02 -5.48
C LEU A 252 13.49 -4.79 -6.12
N THR A 253 13.23 -6.02 -6.57
CA THR A 253 14.24 -7.02 -6.91
C THR A 253 14.72 -6.97 -8.36
N GLU A 254 14.34 -5.96 -9.13
CA GLU A 254 14.75 -5.85 -10.54
C GLU A 254 16.21 -5.43 -10.71
N ASP A 255 16.78 -4.72 -9.74
CA ASP A 255 18.18 -4.33 -9.67
C ASP A 255 18.93 -5.18 -8.63
N ARG A 256 19.66 -6.17 -9.12
CA ARG A 256 20.38 -7.12 -8.26
C ARG A 256 21.58 -6.49 -7.53
N GLU A 257 22.24 -5.52 -8.14
CA GLU A 257 23.40 -4.85 -7.55
C GLU A 257 22.94 -3.98 -6.37
N TRP A 258 21.85 -3.25 -6.55
CA TRP A 258 21.22 -2.48 -5.48
C TRP A 258 20.77 -3.38 -4.32
N VAL A 259 20.13 -4.52 -4.63
CA VAL A 259 19.68 -5.48 -3.61
C VAL A 259 20.86 -6.05 -2.84
N ARG A 260 21.97 -6.40 -3.52
CA ARG A 260 23.17 -6.91 -2.86
C ARG A 260 23.76 -5.87 -1.92
N GLU A 261 23.99 -4.65 -2.42
CA GLU A 261 24.51 -3.54 -1.62
C GLU A 261 23.62 -3.26 -0.41
N PHE A 262 22.28 -3.25 -0.60
CA PHE A 262 21.35 -3.09 0.50
C PHE A 262 21.49 -4.17 1.57
N CYS A 263 21.52 -5.44 1.19
CA CYS A 263 21.66 -6.54 2.13
C CYS A 263 22.98 -6.49 2.92
N GLU A 264 24.09 -6.14 2.24
CA GLU A 264 25.40 -5.99 2.86
C GLU A 264 25.42 -4.84 3.88
N LYS A 265 24.96 -3.63 3.47
CA LYS A 265 24.92 -2.46 4.34
C LYS A 265 23.91 -2.63 5.49
N TYR A 266 22.75 -3.23 5.22
CA TYR A 266 21.74 -3.50 6.23
C TYR A 266 22.29 -4.35 7.39
N LYS A 267 23.01 -5.41 7.06
CA LYS A 267 23.71 -6.27 8.05
C LYS A 267 24.86 -5.55 8.74
N ALA A 268 25.68 -4.81 7.98
CA ALA A 268 26.84 -4.08 8.52
C ALA A 268 26.44 -2.99 9.54
N GLU A 269 25.26 -2.37 9.35
CA GLU A 269 24.67 -1.37 10.26
C GLU A 269 23.91 -1.99 11.43
N GLY A 270 24.02 -3.32 11.60
CA GLY A 270 23.44 -4.05 12.72
C GLY A 270 21.92 -4.17 12.73
N PHE A 271 21.27 -3.97 11.58
CA PHE A 271 19.84 -4.20 11.48
C PHE A 271 19.50 -5.69 11.56
N THR A 272 18.46 -6.03 12.30
CA THR A 272 17.94 -7.39 12.48
C THR A 272 16.43 -7.49 12.26
N GLN A 273 15.77 -6.38 12.00
CA GLN A 273 14.34 -6.32 11.81
C GLN A 273 13.94 -7.11 10.54
N PRO A 274 12.99 -8.02 10.62
CA PRO A 274 12.50 -8.74 9.45
C PRO A 274 11.75 -7.79 8.50
N PHE A 275 11.81 -8.12 7.22
CA PHE A 275 11.14 -7.32 6.20
C PHE A 275 10.47 -8.17 5.11
N PHE A 276 9.52 -7.56 4.41
CA PHE A 276 8.89 -8.06 3.18
C PHE A 276 9.16 -7.09 2.03
N CYS A 277 9.01 -7.58 0.80
CA CYS A 277 8.97 -6.73 -0.39
C CYS A 277 8.12 -7.35 -1.50
N GLN A 278 7.85 -6.56 -2.53
CA GLN A 278 7.24 -7.05 -3.76
C GLN A 278 8.30 -7.59 -4.71
N SER A 279 7.96 -8.66 -5.43
CA SER A 279 8.82 -9.23 -6.45
C SER A 279 8.01 -9.94 -7.53
N ARG A 280 8.67 -10.23 -8.65
CA ARG A 280 8.14 -11.00 -9.77
C ARG A 280 8.64 -12.44 -9.71
N ALA A 281 7.78 -13.36 -10.12
CA ALA A 281 8.10 -14.78 -10.12
C ALA A 281 9.31 -15.13 -11.02
N ASP A 282 9.45 -14.46 -12.17
CA ASP A 282 10.57 -14.70 -13.09
C ASP A 282 11.92 -14.23 -12.53
N ILE A 283 11.95 -13.16 -11.73
CA ILE A 283 13.16 -12.69 -11.04
C ILE A 283 13.58 -13.70 -9.98
N ILE A 284 12.65 -14.10 -9.12
CA ILE A 284 12.89 -15.12 -8.07
C ILE A 284 13.40 -16.42 -8.70
N ALA A 285 12.77 -16.88 -9.78
CA ALA A 285 13.14 -18.12 -10.46
C ALA A 285 14.52 -18.07 -11.11
N ARG A 286 14.92 -16.92 -11.65
CA ARG A 286 16.22 -16.72 -12.30
C ARG A 286 17.37 -16.48 -11.35
N HIS A 287 17.10 -15.95 -10.14
CA HIS A 287 18.12 -15.47 -9.21
C HIS A 287 17.94 -16.04 -7.78
N PRO A 288 18.02 -17.37 -7.60
CA PRO A 288 17.89 -17.99 -6.29
C PRO A 288 19.01 -17.59 -5.31
N ASP A 289 20.19 -17.19 -5.81
CA ASP A 289 21.31 -16.65 -5.04
C ASP A 289 20.93 -15.29 -4.37
N MET A 290 20.25 -14.43 -5.11
CA MET A 290 19.73 -13.17 -4.56
C MET A 290 18.67 -13.43 -3.47
N VAL A 291 17.80 -14.41 -3.67
CA VAL A 291 16.79 -14.79 -2.67
C VAL A 291 17.46 -15.29 -1.39
N GLU A 292 18.52 -16.08 -1.50
CA GLU A 292 19.32 -16.55 -0.36
C GLU A 292 19.92 -15.39 0.40
N LEU A 293 20.57 -14.47 -0.30
CA LEU A 293 21.18 -13.26 0.28
C LEU A 293 20.17 -12.40 1.03
N MET A 294 18.99 -12.18 0.44
CA MET A 294 17.90 -11.41 1.07
C MET A 294 17.34 -12.13 2.30
N ALA A 295 17.16 -13.46 2.24
CA ALA A 295 16.67 -14.25 3.36
C ALA A 295 17.66 -14.19 4.54
N ASP A 296 18.98 -14.24 4.27
CA ASP A 296 20.03 -14.08 5.26
C ASP A 296 20.08 -12.65 5.85
N ALA A 297 19.77 -11.64 5.06
CA ALA A 297 19.65 -10.26 5.53
C ALA A 297 18.39 -9.96 6.35
N GLY A 298 17.39 -10.85 6.35
CA GLY A 298 16.18 -10.65 7.16
C GLY A 298 14.87 -10.65 6.39
N LEU A 299 14.90 -10.90 5.07
CA LEU A 299 13.65 -11.10 4.31
C LEU A 299 12.87 -12.30 4.88
N ARG A 300 11.56 -12.12 5.08
CA ARG A 300 10.67 -13.19 5.56
C ARG A 300 9.60 -13.58 4.56
N GLY A 301 9.40 -12.82 3.50
CA GLY A 301 8.44 -13.18 2.46
C GLY A 301 8.35 -12.16 1.33
N TYR A 302 7.65 -12.60 0.29
CA TYR A 302 7.38 -11.81 -0.89
C TYR A 302 5.89 -11.68 -1.16
N PHE A 303 5.49 -10.50 -1.61
CA PHE A 303 4.26 -10.31 -2.38
C PHE A 303 4.57 -10.58 -3.85
N ILE A 304 4.00 -11.66 -4.41
CA ILE A 304 4.32 -12.12 -5.77
C ILE A 304 3.10 -11.99 -6.65
N GLY A 305 3.19 -11.25 -7.74
CA GLY A 305 2.18 -11.22 -8.80
C GLY A 305 2.36 -12.43 -9.73
N PHE A 306 1.59 -13.48 -9.48
CA PHE A 306 1.52 -14.66 -10.35
C PHE A 306 0.57 -14.43 -11.53
N GLU A 307 -0.46 -13.66 -11.33
CA GLU A 307 -1.54 -13.22 -12.21
C GLU A 307 -2.37 -14.36 -12.79
N SER A 308 -1.79 -15.27 -13.56
CA SER A 308 -2.48 -16.40 -14.18
C SER A 308 -1.64 -17.68 -14.21
N GLY A 309 -2.30 -18.82 -14.20
CA GLY A 309 -1.73 -20.15 -14.41
C GLY A 309 -1.75 -20.62 -15.88
N ASN A 310 -2.22 -19.79 -16.80
CA ASN A 310 -2.29 -20.09 -18.21
C ASN A 310 -1.32 -19.21 -19.01
N GLN A 311 -0.52 -19.83 -19.90
CA GLN A 311 0.53 -19.10 -20.64
C GLN A 311 -0.04 -18.11 -21.66
N ARG A 312 -1.17 -18.44 -22.33
CA ARG A 312 -1.84 -17.51 -23.24
C ARG A 312 -2.29 -16.25 -22.49
N VAL A 313 -2.88 -16.43 -21.33
CA VAL A 313 -3.35 -15.32 -20.48
C VAL A 313 -2.17 -14.48 -20.01
N LEU A 314 -1.07 -15.08 -19.53
CA LEU A 314 0.15 -14.34 -19.16
C LEU A 314 0.72 -13.53 -20.33
N ASN A 315 0.67 -14.07 -21.54
CA ASN A 315 1.09 -13.38 -22.76
C ASN A 315 0.16 -12.22 -23.11
N PHE A 316 -1.17 -12.41 -22.99
CA PHE A 316 -2.17 -11.36 -23.18
C PHE A 316 -1.99 -10.22 -22.19
N LEU A 317 -1.68 -10.53 -20.94
CA LEU A 317 -1.33 -9.57 -19.90
C LEU A 317 0.04 -8.91 -20.11
N ARG A 318 0.83 -9.37 -21.08
CA ARG A 318 2.24 -8.96 -21.29
C ARG A 318 3.06 -9.03 -19.99
N LYS A 319 2.72 -10.02 -19.12
CA LYS A 319 3.41 -10.19 -17.84
C LYS A 319 4.89 -10.53 -18.03
N GLY A 320 5.24 -11.21 -19.12
CA GLY A 320 6.62 -11.63 -19.42
C GLY A 320 7.15 -12.73 -18.49
N THR A 321 6.25 -13.44 -17.78
CA THR A 321 6.56 -14.61 -16.96
C THR A 321 6.01 -15.88 -17.62
N THR A 322 6.50 -17.03 -17.19
CA THR A 322 5.95 -18.35 -17.59
C THR A 322 5.35 -19.04 -16.36
N VAL A 323 4.37 -19.94 -16.63
CA VAL A 323 3.78 -20.79 -15.58
C VAL A 323 4.85 -21.60 -14.85
N LYS A 324 5.87 -22.09 -15.59
CA LYS A 324 7.02 -22.79 -15.01
C LYS A 324 7.79 -21.91 -14.02
N GLN A 325 8.04 -20.65 -14.36
CA GLN A 325 8.71 -19.70 -13.46
C GLN A 325 7.85 -19.39 -12.22
N ASN A 326 6.52 -19.31 -12.37
CA ASN A 326 5.61 -19.13 -11.22
C ASN A 326 5.76 -20.29 -10.20
N LEU A 327 5.78 -21.53 -10.69
CA LEU A 327 5.96 -22.71 -9.82
C LEU A 327 7.36 -22.78 -9.22
N GLU A 328 8.39 -22.45 -10.01
CA GLU A 328 9.79 -22.46 -9.54
C GLU A 328 10.05 -21.39 -8.49
N ALA A 329 9.50 -20.18 -8.67
CA ALA A 329 9.57 -19.12 -7.65
C ALA A 329 9.01 -19.59 -6.30
N ALA A 330 7.86 -20.25 -6.33
CA ALA A 330 7.27 -20.80 -5.11
C ALA A 330 8.14 -21.88 -4.46
N ARG A 331 8.79 -22.74 -5.28
CA ARG A 331 9.73 -23.76 -4.80
C ARG A 331 10.95 -23.13 -4.11
N ILE A 332 11.51 -22.06 -4.71
CA ILE A 332 12.64 -21.32 -4.17
C ILE A 332 12.25 -20.63 -2.84
N CYS A 333 11.12 -19.93 -2.79
CA CYS A 333 10.65 -19.32 -1.56
C CYS A 333 10.53 -20.35 -0.42
N ARG A 334 10.00 -21.55 -0.71
CA ARG A 334 9.90 -22.61 0.30
C ARG A 334 11.26 -23.14 0.72
N LYS A 335 12.23 -23.26 -0.19
CA LYS A 335 13.59 -23.70 0.13
C LYS A 335 14.21 -22.82 1.21
N TYR A 336 13.97 -21.52 1.14
CA TYR A 336 14.51 -20.54 2.09
C TYR A 336 13.55 -20.18 3.23
N GLY A 337 12.42 -20.89 3.36
CA GLY A 337 11.44 -20.66 4.44
C GLY A 337 10.66 -19.35 4.35
N LEU A 338 10.61 -18.76 3.16
CA LEU A 338 9.95 -17.47 2.93
C LEU A 338 8.44 -17.63 2.75
N VAL A 339 7.70 -16.68 3.29
CA VAL A 339 6.26 -16.54 3.13
C VAL A 339 5.94 -16.11 1.70
N ILE A 340 4.90 -16.71 1.13
CA ILE A 340 4.37 -16.37 -0.18
C ILE A 340 3.00 -15.72 -0.01
N TRP A 341 2.91 -14.43 -0.33
CA TRP A 341 1.66 -13.74 -0.57
C TRP A 341 1.37 -13.77 -2.07
N ALA A 342 0.36 -14.52 -2.49
CA ALA A 342 0.06 -14.74 -3.89
C ALA A 342 -1.00 -13.78 -4.40
N ASN A 343 -0.62 -12.85 -5.28
CA ASN A 343 -1.54 -12.02 -6.04
C ASN A 343 -1.85 -12.70 -7.38
N TYR A 344 -3.12 -12.81 -7.72
CA TYR A 344 -3.58 -13.38 -8.99
C TYR A 344 -4.95 -12.85 -9.37
N MET A 345 -5.24 -12.87 -10.67
CA MET A 345 -6.48 -12.35 -11.22
C MET A 345 -7.32 -13.47 -11.83
N LEU A 346 -8.63 -13.26 -11.84
CA LEU A 346 -9.64 -14.10 -12.49
C LEU A 346 -10.60 -13.21 -13.28
N GLY A 347 -11.15 -13.74 -14.39
CA GLY A 347 -12.09 -13.00 -15.23
C GLY A 347 -11.40 -11.92 -16.08
N ILE A 348 -10.20 -12.21 -16.55
CA ILE A 348 -9.47 -11.37 -17.50
C ILE A 348 -10.23 -11.39 -18.85
N PRO A 349 -10.29 -10.27 -19.60
CA PRO A 349 -10.92 -10.26 -20.91
C PRO A 349 -10.44 -11.44 -21.78
N THR A 350 -11.35 -12.13 -22.44
CA THR A 350 -11.10 -13.32 -23.28
C THR A 350 -10.68 -14.61 -22.54
N GLU A 351 -10.59 -14.58 -21.21
CA GLU A 351 -10.22 -15.77 -20.42
C GLU A 351 -11.37 -16.79 -20.43
N THR A 352 -11.06 -18.06 -20.75
CA THR A 352 -12.03 -19.16 -20.72
C THR A 352 -12.11 -19.80 -19.33
N LYS A 353 -13.16 -20.63 -19.10
CA LYS A 353 -13.30 -21.36 -17.82
C LYS A 353 -12.13 -22.34 -17.57
N GLU A 354 -11.63 -22.95 -18.61
CA GLU A 354 -10.46 -23.86 -18.55
C GLU A 354 -9.20 -23.10 -18.13
N GLU A 355 -8.97 -21.89 -18.67
CA GLU A 355 -7.83 -21.05 -18.34
C GLU A 355 -7.92 -20.49 -16.91
N VAL A 356 -9.13 -20.15 -16.45
CA VAL A 356 -9.39 -19.85 -15.04
C VAL A 356 -9.01 -21.04 -14.15
N MET A 357 -9.37 -22.27 -14.56
CA MET A 357 -9.03 -23.48 -13.82
C MET A 357 -7.53 -23.78 -13.83
N ASP A 358 -6.78 -23.42 -14.88
CA ASP A 358 -5.33 -23.50 -14.89
C ASP A 358 -4.75 -22.60 -13.79
N THR A 359 -5.27 -21.37 -13.64
CA THR A 359 -4.88 -20.44 -12.57
C THR A 359 -5.19 -21.01 -11.18
N VAL A 360 -6.41 -21.53 -11.00
CA VAL A 360 -6.82 -22.19 -9.75
C VAL A 360 -5.91 -23.38 -9.39
N ASN A 361 -5.60 -24.22 -10.37
CA ASN A 361 -4.75 -25.41 -10.16
C ASN A 361 -3.32 -25.03 -9.83
N MET A 362 -2.76 -24.02 -10.51
CA MET A 362 -1.42 -23.48 -10.22
C MET A 362 -1.36 -22.91 -8.79
N ILE A 363 -2.31 -22.06 -8.37
CA ILE A 363 -2.34 -21.48 -7.02
C ILE A 363 -2.46 -22.58 -5.96
N ARG A 364 -3.28 -23.60 -6.19
CA ARG A 364 -3.39 -24.75 -5.29
C ARG A 364 -2.15 -25.64 -5.26
N GLU A 365 -1.33 -25.64 -6.30
CA GLU A 365 -0.01 -26.31 -6.33
C GLU A 365 1.04 -25.47 -5.61
N ILE A 366 1.05 -24.16 -5.85
CA ILE A 366 1.87 -23.18 -5.14
C ILE A 366 1.61 -23.26 -3.63
N ASP A 367 0.36 -23.44 -3.17
CA ASP A 367 -0.03 -23.49 -1.75
C ASP A 367 0.54 -22.27 -0.98
N PRO A 368 0.20 -21.05 -1.35
CA PRO A 368 0.76 -19.87 -0.71
C PRO A 368 0.35 -19.77 0.76
N ASP A 369 1.04 -18.94 1.52
CA ASP A 369 0.69 -18.66 2.91
C ASP A 369 -0.53 -17.75 2.99
N TYR A 370 -0.56 -16.73 2.13
CA TYR A 370 -1.64 -15.77 1.98
C TYR A 370 -2.12 -15.71 0.53
N TYR A 371 -3.43 -15.57 0.35
CA TYR A 371 -4.08 -15.50 -0.95
C TYR A 371 -4.66 -14.09 -1.16
N SER A 372 -4.40 -13.50 -2.31
CA SER A 372 -4.94 -12.21 -2.73
C SER A 372 -5.54 -12.32 -4.15
N PRO A 373 -6.66 -13.05 -4.30
CA PRO A 373 -7.39 -13.10 -5.57
C PRO A 373 -8.12 -11.80 -5.83
N ALA A 374 -8.09 -11.33 -7.07
CA ALA A 374 -8.91 -10.21 -7.52
C ALA A 374 -9.63 -10.58 -8.82
N PHE A 375 -10.85 -10.09 -9.03
CA PHE A 375 -11.44 -10.07 -10.36
C PHE A 375 -10.82 -8.92 -11.14
N PHE A 376 -10.46 -9.20 -12.39
CA PHE A 376 -9.90 -8.15 -13.24
C PHE A 376 -10.83 -6.93 -13.28
N THR A 377 -10.24 -5.77 -13.12
CA THR A 377 -10.94 -4.48 -13.18
C THR A 377 -10.17 -3.56 -14.13
N PRO A 378 -10.81 -3.04 -15.18
CA PRO A 378 -10.17 -2.10 -16.10
C PRO A 378 -9.96 -0.75 -15.40
N HIS A 379 -8.71 -0.40 -15.13
CA HIS A 379 -8.35 0.89 -14.54
C HIS A 379 -7.96 1.91 -15.62
N PRO A 380 -8.45 3.15 -15.55
CA PRO A 380 -8.09 4.21 -16.50
C PRO A 380 -6.57 4.35 -16.67
N GLY A 381 -6.14 4.70 -17.88
CA GLY A 381 -4.74 4.89 -18.21
C GLY A 381 -3.95 3.60 -18.43
N THR A 382 -4.61 2.45 -18.59
CA THR A 382 -3.95 1.18 -18.91
C THR A 382 -4.41 0.63 -20.27
N ASP A 383 -3.52 -0.11 -20.98
CA ASP A 383 -3.87 -0.68 -22.29
C ASP A 383 -5.06 -1.67 -22.21
N LEU A 384 -5.23 -2.38 -21.08
CA LEU A 384 -6.39 -3.25 -20.91
C LEU A 384 -7.67 -2.50 -20.59
N TYR A 385 -7.60 -1.30 -20.03
CA TYR A 385 -8.75 -0.41 -19.93
C TYR A 385 -9.21 0.00 -21.33
N ASP A 386 -8.29 0.50 -22.16
CA ASP A 386 -8.60 0.93 -23.54
C ASP A 386 -9.18 -0.24 -24.33
N TYR A 387 -8.57 -1.44 -24.22
CA TYR A 387 -9.11 -2.66 -24.81
C TYR A 387 -10.56 -2.94 -24.39
N CYS A 388 -10.87 -2.79 -23.08
CA CYS A 388 -12.23 -3.03 -22.59
C CYS A 388 -13.24 -1.98 -23.09
N ILE A 389 -12.82 -0.73 -23.29
CA ILE A 389 -13.67 0.32 -23.85
C ILE A 389 -13.90 0.08 -25.34
N GLU A 390 -12.85 -0.18 -26.12
CA GLU A 390 -12.93 -0.44 -27.57
C GLU A 390 -13.83 -1.64 -27.92
N HIS A 391 -13.85 -2.67 -27.04
CA HIS A 391 -14.64 -3.88 -27.27
C HIS A 391 -15.97 -3.88 -26.49
N ASP A 392 -16.39 -2.76 -25.91
CA ASP A 392 -17.61 -2.64 -25.09
C ASP A 392 -17.71 -3.71 -23.99
N LEU A 393 -16.61 -4.00 -23.31
CA LEU A 393 -16.54 -5.03 -22.27
C LEU A 393 -16.75 -4.50 -20.85
N SER A 394 -16.54 -3.21 -20.59
CA SER A 394 -16.61 -2.65 -19.24
C SER A 394 -18.05 -2.65 -18.71
N LEU A 395 -18.22 -3.10 -17.48
CA LEU A 395 -19.44 -2.96 -16.68
C LEU A 395 -19.37 -1.78 -15.69
N ILE A 396 -18.26 -1.04 -15.70
CA ILE A 396 -18.06 0.08 -14.79
C ILE A 396 -18.78 1.30 -15.36
N THR A 397 -19.75 1.80 -14.60
CA THR A 397 -20.55 2.99 -14.95
C THR A 397 -20.24 4.18 -14.07
N ASP A 398 -19.62 3.95 -12.91
CA ASP A 398 -19.26 4.97 -11.94
C ASP A 398 -18.02 4.56 -11.12
N TYR A 399 -17.45 5.51 -10.39
CA TYR A 399 -16.25 5.29 -9.59
C TYR A 399 -16.50 4.51 -8.29
N ASP A 400 -17.75 4.36 -7.82
CA ASP A 400 -18.09 3.49 -6.69
C ASP A 400 -17.94 2.01 -7.03
N SER A 401 -17.85 1.69 -8.33
CA SER A 401 -17.58 0.34 -8.82
C SER A 401 -16.13 -0.11 -8.63
N TYR A 402 -15.19 0.82 -8.42
CA TYR A 402 -13.80 0.47 -8.17
C TYR A 402 -13.59 -0.03 -6.74
N ARG A 403 -12.76 -1.05 -6.57
CA ARG A 403 -12.31 -1.61 -5.29
C ARG A 403 -10.87 -2.06 -5.44
N ARG A 404 -10.10 -2.06 -4.35
CA ARG A 404 -8.72 -2.57 -4.35
C ARG A 404 -8.67 -4.07 -4.67
N ASN A 405 -9.57 -4.85 -4.06
CA ASN A 405 -9.73 -6.29 -4.32
C ASN A 405 -11.16 -6.56 -4.78
N PRO A 406 -11.49 -6.30 -6.05
CA PRO A 406 -12.85 -6.41 -6.54
C PRO A 406 -13.33 -7.87 -6.54
N THR A 407 -14.55 -8.06 -6.08
CA THR A 407 -15.27 -9.35 -6.04
C THR A 407 -16.60 -9.29 -6.78
N GLU A 408 -16.91 -8.12 -7.35
CA GLU A 408 -18.12 -7.86 -8.12
C GLU A 408 -17.84 -7.90 -9.63
N PRO A 409 -18.86 -8.15 -10.46
CA PRO A 409 -18.75 -8.13 -11.92
C PRO A 409 -18.19 -6.81 -12.46
N LYS A 410 -17.16 -6.89 -13.31
CA LYS A 410 -16.50 -5.73 -13.92
C LYS A 410 -16.40 -5.82 -15.44
N ILE A 411 -16.53 -7.02 -16.00
CA ILE A 411 -16.36 -7.31 -17.43
C ILE A 411 -17.59 -8.07 -17.95
N LYS A 412 -18.12 -7.64 -19.09
CA LYS A 412 -19.21 -8.35 -19.81
C LYS A 412 -18.74 -9.72 -20.30
N GLY A 413 -19.67 -10.66 -20.39
CA GLY A 413 -19.44 -11.99 -20.97
C GLY A 413 -18.72 -12.98 -20.06
N GLN A 414 -18.40 -12.61 -18.81
CA GLN A 414 -17.81 -13.51 -17.81
C GLN A 414 -18.89 -14.16 -16.93
N ASP A 415 -18.73 -15.46 -16.63
CA ASP A 415 -19.57 -16.18 -15.68
C ASP A 415 -19.10 -15.94 -14.23
N TYR A 416 -19.63 -14.90 -13.60
CA TYR A 416 -19.19 -14.50 -12.26
C TYR A 416 -19.58 -15.47 -11.16
N GLU A 417 -20.61 -16.29 -11.33
CA GLU A 417 -20.91 -17.35 -10.36
C GLU A 417 -19.82 -18.43 -10.40
N PHE A 418 -19.38 -18.80 -11.59
CA PHE A 418 -18.22 -19.67 -11.76
C PHE A 418 -16.93 -19.00 -11.22
N LEU A 419 -16.69 -17.71 -11.49
CA LEU A 419 -15.50 -17.01 -11.00
C LEU A 419 -15.49 -16.90 -9.47
N LYS A 420 -16.60 -16.64 -8.82
CA LYS A 420 -16.72 -16.65 -7.36
C LYS A 420 -16.40 -18.03 -6.79
N TRP A 421 -16.98 -19.08 -7.38
CA TRP A 421 -16.67 -20.45 -7.00
C TRP A 421 -15.18 -20.79 -7.20
N ALA A 422 -14.59 -20.42 -8.35
CA ALA A 422 -13.19 -20.65 -8.69
C ALA A 422 -12.26 -19.93 -7.71
N ARG A 423 -12.56 -18.66 -7.37
CA ARG A 423 -11.85 -17.89 -6.34
C ARG A 423 -11.85 -18.65 -5.00
N ASP A 424 -13.02 -19.04 -4.51
CA ASP A 424 -13.15 -19.71 -3.22
C ASP A 424 -12.50 -21.10 -3.24
N TYR A 425 -12.57 -21.79 -4.39
CA TYR A 425 -11.92 -23.08 -4.57
C TYR A 425 -10.40 -22.96 -4.66
N SER A 426 -9.85 -21.90 -5.24
CA SER A 426 -8.42 -21.65 -5.30
C SER A 426 -7.78 -21.54 -3.90
N GLN A 427 -8.53 -21.05 -2.92
CA GLN A 427 -8.07 -20.87 -1.54
C GLN A 427 -8.21 -22.15 -0.69
N LYS A 428 -8.89 -23.19 -1.20
CA LYS A 428 -9.00 -24.48 -0.53
C LYS A 428 -7.73 -25.31 -0.70
N ARG A 429 -6.93 -25.45 0.35
CA ARG A 429 -5.70 -26.25 0.33
C ARG A 429 -5.96 -27.72 0.00
N LYS A 430 -5.10 -28.30 -0.85
CA LYS A 430 -5.08 -29.75 -1.09
C LYS A 430 -4.86 -30.49 0.24
N PHE A 431 -5.43 -31.68 0.40
CA PHE A 431 -5.31 -32.46 1.65
C PHE A 431 -3.86 -32.69 2.06
N LYS A 432 -2.98 -33.09 1.12
CA LYS A 432 -1.54 -33.26 1.34
C LYS A 432 -0.89 -32.01 1.97
N ASN A 433 -1.29 -30.82 1.53
CA ASN A 433 -0.75 -29.56 2.03
C ASN A 433 -1.27 -29.23 3.42
N ARG A 434 -2.54 -29.54 3.71
CA ARG A 434 -3.09 -29.41 5.08
C ARG A 434 -2.35 -30.29 6.07
N VAL A 435 -2.08 -31.55 5.72
CA VAL A 435 -1.32 -32.49 6.57
C VAL A 435 0.11 -31.96 6.78
N ARG A 436 0.82 -31.58 5.70
CA ARG A 436 2.18 -31.05 5.80
C ARG A 436 2.26 -29.82 6.72
N ARG A 437 1.35 -28.86 6.55
CA ARG A 437 1.30 -27.64 7.39
C ARG A 437 0.92 -27.98 8.83
N GLY A 438 0.00 -28.90 9.03
CA GLY A 438 -0.37 -29.40 10.37
C GLY A 438 0.80 -30.05 11.10
N VAL A 439 1.56 -30.90 10.41
CA VAL A 439 2.78 -31.50 10.95
C VAL A 439 3.82 -30.44 11.27
N LYS A 440 4.07 -29.47 10.34
CA LYS A 440 5.00 -28.38 10.59
C LYS A 440 4.58 -27.56 11.82
N ALA A 441 3.31 -27.14 11.91
CA ALA A 441 2.80 -26.38 13.05
C ALA A 441 2.89 -27.17 14.37
N PHE A 442 2.65 -28.49 14.33
CA PHE A 442 2.84 -29.37 15.48
C PHE A 442 4.30 -29.36 15.94
N TRP A 443 5.26 -29.57 15.03
CA TRP A 443 6.68 -29.55 15.37
C TRP A 443 7.12 -28.18 15.89
N GLU A 444 6.76 -27.08 15.23
CA GLU A 444 7.03 -25.71 15.70
C GLU A 444 6.48 -25.48 17.13
N LYS A 445 5.28 -25.99 17.39
CA LYS A 445 4.66 -25.89 18.72
C LYS A 445 5.40 -26.66 19.81
N TYR A 446 5.94 -27.83 19.49
CA TYR A 446 6.52 -28.75 20.49
C TYR A 446 8.06 -28.80 20.49
N THR A 447 8.72 -28.23 19.49
CA THR A 447 10.19 -28.20 19.38
C THR A 447 10.81 -26.81 19.49
N ASP A 448 10.00 -25.75 19.74
CA ASP A 448 10.52 -24.40 19.97
C ASP A 448 11.26 -24.32 21.33
N PRO A 449 12.61 -24.26 21.33
CA PRO A 449 13.39 -24.22 22.57
C PRO A 449 13.09 -22.96 23.41
N ALA A 450 12.76 -21.83 22.73
CA ALA A 450 12.45 -20.59 23.43
C ALA A 450 11.13 -20.66 24.20
N ARG A 451 10.15 -21.41 23.68
CA ARG A 451 8.87 -21.66 24.38
C ARG A 451 9.04 -22.56 25.59
N TYR A 452 9.88 -23.61 25.47
CA TYR A 452 10.21 -24.47 26.61
C TYR A 452 10.99 -23.70 27.66
N ALA A 453 11.98 -22.91 27.26
CA ALA A 453 12.74 -22.06 28.19
C ALA A 453 11.82 -21.07 28.94
N ARG A 454 10.87 -20.42 28.24
CA ARG A 454 9.86 -19.56 28.88
C ARG A 454 8.96 -20.31 29.84
N LYS A 455 8.49 -21.50 29.45
CA LYS A 455 7.66 -22.35 30.34
C LYS A 455 8.42 -22.84 31.58
N ILE A 456 9.67 -23.22 31.41
CA ILE A 456 10.55 -23.64 32.52
C ILE A 456 10.83 -22.45 33.43
N ARG A 457 11.16 -21.26 32.90
CA ARG A 457 11.35 -20.06 33.73
C ARG A 457 10.11 -19.68 34.52
N LYS A 458 8.92 -19.81 33.92
CA LYS A 458 7.64 -19.58 34.61
C LYS A 458 7.39 -20.61 35.73
N ILE A 459 7.70 -21.88 35.50
CA ILE A 459 7.56 -22.95 36.51
C ILE A 459 8.56 -22.74 37.64
N LEU A 460 9.79 -22.32 37.36
CA LEU A 460 10.84 -22.07 38.33
C LEU A 460 10.74 -20.70 39.03
N GLY A 461 9.73 -19.88 38.73
CA GLY A 461 9.58 -18.55 39.31
C GLY A 461 10.67 -17.53 38.92
N ILE A 462 11.46 -17.83 37.88
CA ILE A 462 12.60 -17.00 37.43
C ILE A 462 12.15 -15.90 36.49
N TYR A 463 10.90 -15.93 36.01
CA TYR A 463 10.31 -14.95 35.09
C TYR A 463 9.42 -14.01 35.88
N GLN A 464 9.91 -12.79 36.12
CA GLN A 464 9.02 -11.66 36.38
C GLN A 464 8.49 -11.21 35.00
N ASP A 465 7.18 -11.27 34.83
CA ASP A 465 6.53 -10.67 33.64
C ASP A 465 6.94 -9.17 33.65
N GLU A 466 7.85 -8.79 32.75
CA GLU A 466 7.95 -7.40 32.35
C GLU A 466 6.64 -7.09 31.60
N GLN A 467 5.64 -6.71 32.36
CA GLN A 467 4.49 -6.01 31.78
C GLN A 467 5.04 -4.74 31.14
N PRO A 468 4.74 -4.46 29.88
CA PRO A 468 4.97 -3.13 29.32
C PRO A 468 4.25 -2.16 30.25
N GLY A 469 5.03 -1.24 30.85
CA GLY A 469 4.58 -0.33 31.88
C GLY A 469 3.22 0.28 31.56
N HIS A 470 2.23 -0.03 32.36
CA HIS A 470 1.05 0.78 32.49
C HIS A 470 1.52 2.16 32.96
N MET A 471 1.65 3.08 32.02
CA MET A 471 1.59 4.49 32.37
C MET A 471 0.19 4.72 32.93
N GLY A 472 0.14 4.93 34.25
CA GLY A 472 -1.08 5.14 34.99
C GLY A 472 -1.92 6.22 34.37
N THR A 473 -3.16 5.90 34.10
CA THR A 473 -4.22 6.89 33.91
C THR A 473 -4.22 7.79 35.17
N PRO A 474 -4.17 9.11 35.02
CA PRO A 474 -4.36 10.00 36.18
C PRO A 474 -5.78 9.78 36.72
N PRO A 475 -5.96 9.80 38.04
CA PRO A 475 -7.27 9.58 38.64
C PRO A 475 -8.21 10.71 38.24
N LEU A 476 -9.37 10.33 37.69
CA LEU A 476 -10.50 11.25 37.57
C LEU A 476 -10.86 11.73 38.97
N SER A 477 -10.55 12.99 39.25
CA SER A 477 -11.00 13.66 40.46
C SER A 477 -12.52 13.75 40.45
N GLY A 478 -13.13 12.97 41.34
CA GLY A 478 -14.56 13.07 41.63
C GLY A 478 -14.92 14.45 42.15
N GLN A 479 -15.99 15.00 41.65
CA GLN A 479 -16.83 15.93 42.41
C GLN A 479 -18.19 15.30 42.60
N ALA A 480 -18.37 14.77 43.79
CA ALA A 480 -19.69 14.57 44.37
C ALA A 480 -20.19 15.94 44.91
N GLY A 481 -21.44 16.23 44.72
CA GLY A 481 -22.09 17.41 45.31
C GLY A 481 -23.50 17.60 44.78
N ALA A 482 -24.43 16.92 45.31
CA ALA A 482 -25.67 17.29 46.01
C ALA A 482 -26.48 18.49 45.40
N ARG A 483 -27.55 18.24 44.80
CA ARG A 483 -28.97 18.42 45.14
C ARG A 483 -29.87 18.11 43.99
#